data_4a6f0de06dbd631177e37df051a2abd1
#
_entry.id   4a6f0de06dbd631177e37df051a2abd1
#
_cell.length_a   1.000
_cell.length_b   1.000
_cell.length_c   1.000
_cell.angle_alpha   90.00
_cell.angle_beta   90.00
_cell.angle_gamma   90.00
#
_symmetry.space_group_name_H-M   'P 1'
#
loop_
_entity.id
_entity.type
_entity.pdbx_description
1 polymer ?
#
loop_
_entity_poly.entity_id
_entity_poly.type
_entity_poly.pdbx_seq_one_letter_code
_entity_poly.pdbx_strand_id
1 'polypeptide(L)'
;MQVIQLQGNDKRLYELVAPLVMNPEVLRQNHNYPFRTTENFVWFIGMEKKNVIGFIPVEHKKKEYIINNYYVKDNKEETLKLLLEKVISETNADVNLTSVTFIEHRQVFKELGFSEEKVWTRYVKMKKDR
;
A
#
# COMPACT_ATOMS: atom_id res chain seq x y z
N MET A 1 0.30 1.69 -16.72
CA MET A 1 -0.40 1.12 -15.54
C MET A 1 -1.59 2.00 -15.18
N GLN A 2 -2.72 1.40 -14.89
CA GLN A 2 -3.91 2.10 -14.41
C GLN A 2 -4.06 1.81 -12.92
N VAL A 3 -4.38 2.82 -12.13
CA VAL A 3 -4.66 2.65 -10.69
C VAL A 3 -6.15 2.82 -10.47
N ILE A 4 -6.77 1.81 -9.85
CA ILE A 4 -8.18 1.88 -9.46
C ILE A 4 -8.28 1.90 -7.94
N GLN A 5 -9.36 2.52 -7.44
CA GLN A 5 -9.63 2.60 -6.02
C GLN A 5 -10.90 1.84 -5.69
N LEU A 6 -10.83 0.96 -4.72
CA LEU A 6 -11.99 0.20 -4.26
C LEU A 6 -12.09 0.26 -2.74
N GLN A 7 -13.31 0.41 -2.24
CA GLN A 7 -13.59 0.28 -0.81
C GLN A 7 -13.25 -1.13 -0.35
N GLY A 8 -12.79 -1.25 0.90
CA GLY A 8 -12.33 -2.51 1.46
C GLY A 8 -13.40 -3.59 1.57
N ASN A 9 -14.68 -3.23 1.50
CA ASN A 9 -15.80 -4.17 1.50
C ASN A 9 -16.48 -4.31 0.14
N ASP A 10 -15.88 -3.77 -0.93
CA ASP A 10 -16.43 -3.88 -2.29
C ASP A 10 -16.22 -5.32 -2.79
N LYS A 11 -17.27 -5.91 -3.39
CA LYS A 11 -17.19 -7.26 -3.93
C LYS A 11 -16.12 -7.42 -5.01
N ARG A 12 -15.90 -6.39 -5.81
CA ARG A 12 -14.89 -6.42 -6.88
C ARG A 12 -13.47 -6.54 -6.33
N LEU A 13 -13.23 -6.04 -5.12
CA LEU A 13 -11.93 -6.16 -4.49
C LEU A 13 -11.56 -7.63 -4.31
N TYR A 14 -12.48 -8.43 -3.80
CA TYR A 14 -12.25 -9.86 -3.58
C TYR A 14 -11.89 -10.57 -4.88
N GLU A 15 -12.66 -10.30 -5.94
CA GLU A 15 -12.42 -10.90 -7.24
C GLU A 15 -11.03 -10.59 -7.80
N LEU A 16 -10.57 -9.36 -7.59
CA LEU A 16 -9.28 -8.91 -8.11
C LEU A 16 -8.09 -9.42 -7.28
N VAL A 17 -8.17 -9.36 -5.96
CA VAL A 17 -6.99 -9.57 -5.11
C VAL A 17 -6.94 -10.94 -4.43
N ALA A 18 -8.06 -11.68 -4.36
CA ALA A 18 -8.06 -12.98 -3.68
C ALA A 18 -6.98 -13.94 -4.18
N PRO A 19 -6.73 -14.09 -5.49
CA PRO A 19 -5.66 -14.96 -5.95
C PRO A 19 -4.27 -14.55 -5.46
N LEU A 20 -4.06 -13.27 -5.19
CA LEU A 20 -2.79 -12.74 -4.72
C LEU A 20 -2.66 -12.83 -3.21
N VAL A 21 -3.68 -12.40 -2.46
CA VAL A 21 -3.60 -12.38 -0.99
C VAL A 21 -3.55 -13.79 -0.39
N MET A 22 -3.93 -14.80 -1.17
CA MET A 22 -3.84 -16.20 -0.75
C MET A 22 -2.63 -16.93 -1.34
N ASN A 23 -1.86 -16.26 -2.18
CA ASN A 23 -0.70 -16.87 -2.84
C ASN A 23 0.49 -16.92 -1.87
N PRO A 24 1.11 -18.10 -1.65
CA PRO A 24 2.25 -18.22 -0.73
C PRO A 24 3.45 -17.32 -1.10
N GLU A 25 3.71 -17.10 -2.38
CA GLU A 25 4.79 -16.23 -2.82
C GLU A 25 4.55 -14.78 -2.42
N VAL A 26 3.31 -14.31 -2.59
CA VAL A 26 2.90 -12.96 -2.21
C VAL A 26 2.98 -12.80 -0.69
N LEU A 27 2.49 -13.80 0.05
CA LEU A 27 2.57 -13.80 1.51
C LEU A 27 4.02 -13.79 1.99
N ARG A 28 4.90 -14.55 1.38
CA ARG A 28 6.33 -14.54 1.72
C ARG A 28 6.96 -13.16 1.53
N GLN A 29 6.61 -12.49 0.45
CA GLN A 29 7.08 -11.13 0.20
C GLN A 29 6.63 -10.17 1.30
N ASN A 30 5.49 -10.45 1.92
CA ASN A 30 4.96 -9.68 3.05
C ASN A 30 5.34 -10.31 4.41
N HIS A 31 6.44 -11.05 4.47
CA HIS A 31 6.94 -11.71 5.69
C HIS A 31 5.90 -12.61 6.36
N ASN A 32 5.04 -13.24 5.55
CA ASN A 32 3.95 -14.12 5.96
C ASN A 32 2.85 -13.43 6.80
N TYR A 33 2.83 -12.11 6.85
CA TYR A 33 1.70 -11.40 7.45
C TYR A 33 0.51 -11.41 6.48
N PRO A 34 -0.69 -11.72 6.97
CA PRO A 34 -1.87 -11.73 6.11
C PRO A 34 -2.30 -10.31 5.76
N PHE A 35 -2.89 -10.16 4.58
CA PHE A 35 -3.57 -8.94 4.19
C PHE A 35 -4.97 -8.96 4.78
N ARG A 36 -5.40 -7.84 5.33
CA ARG A 36 -6.75 -7.73 5.88
C ARG A 36 -7.46 -6.51 5.31
N THR A 37 -8.78 -6.54 5.34
CA THR A 37 -9.58 -5.42 4.89
C THR A 37 -10.86 -5.32 5.70
N THR A 38 -11.33 -4.10 5.84
CA THR A 38 -12.62 -3.78 6.42
C THR A 38 -13.24 -2.64 5.61
N GLU A 39 -14.45 -2.22 5.97
CA GLU A 39 -15.11 -1.07 5.37
C GLU A 39 -14.32 0.24 5.52
N ASN A 40 -13.35 0.28 6.46
CA ASN A 40 -12.52 1.45 6.72
C ASN A 40 -11.26 1.51 5.85
N PHE A 41 -11.12 0.57 4.92
CA PHE A 41 -9.99 0.56 3.99
C PHE A 41 -10.41 1.08 2.63
N VAL A 42 -9.47 1.73 1.96
CA VAL A 42 -9.51 1.99 0.52
C VAL A 42 -8.27 1.34 -0.07
N TRP A 43 -8.47 0.47 -1.06
CA TRP A 43 -7.38 -0.22 -1.74
C TRP A 43 -7.05 0.50 -3.04
N PHE A 44 -5.79 0.84 -3.21
CA PHE A 44 -5.26 1.37 -4.46
C PHE A 44 -4.61 0.22 -5.20
N ILE A 45 -5.19 -0.14 -6.35
CA ILE A 45 -4.81 -1.36 -7.09
C ILE A 45 -4.22 -0.97 -8.43
N GLY A 46 -2.98 -1.40 -8.65
CA GLY A 46 -2.31 -1.21 -9.93
C GLY A 46 -2.67 -2.31 -10.90
N MET A 47 -3.21 -1.92 -12.04
CA MET A 47 -3.62 -2.84 -13.10
C MET A 47 -2.78 -2.63 -14.34
N GLU A 48 -2.33 -3.71 -14.91
CA GLU A 48 -1.74 -3.72 -16.23
C GLU A 48 -2.57 -4.65 -17.11
N LYS A 49 -3.33 -4.06 -18.05
CA LYS A 49 -4.38 -4.78 -18.77
C LYS A 49 -5.40 -5.34 -17.77
N LYS A 50 -5.53 -6.67 -17.70
CA LYS A 50 -6.45 -7.33 -16.76
C LYS A 50 -5.74 -7.91 -15.53
N ASN A 51 -4.45 -7.65 -15.39
CA ASN A 51 -3.64 -8.23 -14.32
C ASN A 51 -3.37 -7.23 -13.21
N VAL A 52 -3.54 -7.67 -11.96
CA VAL A 52 -3.13 -6.89 -10.79
C VAL A 52 -1.63 -7.04 -10.62
N ILE A 53 -0.91 -5.92 -10.65
CA ILE A 53 0.55 -5.90 -10.49
C ILE A 53 1.00 -5.30 -9.16
N GLY A 54 0.05 -4.85 -8.36
CA GLY A 54 0.36 -4.34 -7.02
C GLY A 54 -0.86 -3.75 -6.37
N PHE A 55 -0.78 -3.54 -5.06
CA PHE A 55 -1.84 -2.87 -4.32
C PHE A 55 -1.32 -2.25 -3.04
N ILE A 56 -1.94 -1.15 -2.64
CA ILE A 56 -1.69 -0.49 -1.36
C ILE A 56 -3.04 -0.34 -0.65
N PRO A 57 -3.33 -1.17 0.36
CA PRO A 57 -4.48 -0.94 1.23
C PRO A 57 -4.19 0.21 2.17
N VAL A 58 -5.09 1.18 2.23
CA VAL A 58 -4.97 2.33 3.12
C VAL A 58 -6.10 2.31 4.12
N GLU A 59 -5.77 2.16 5.39
CA GLU A 59 -6.76 2.19 6.45
C GLU A 59 -7.07 3.63 6.83
N HIS A 60 -8.36 3.98 6.81
CA HIS A 60 -8.83 5.30 7.17
C HIS A 60 -9.25 5.31 8.64
N LYS A 61 -8.48 5.99 9.47
CA LYS A 61 -8.85 6.28 10.85
C LYS A 61 -9.25 7.74 10.97
N LYS A 62 -9.79 8.12 12.13
CA LYS A 62 -10.38 9.43 12.33
C LYS A 62 -9.46 10.59 11.96
N LYS A 63 -8.17 10.50 12.30
CA LYS A 63 -7.19 11.57 12.05
C LYS A 63 -5.94 11.10 11.33
N GLU A 64 -5.98 9.89 10.78
CA GLU A 64 -4.80 9.26 10.22
C GLU A 64 -5.17 8.28 9.14
N TYR A 65 -4.38 8.28 8.06
CA TYR A 65 -4.39 7.23 7.06
C TYR A 65 -3.16 6.36 7.28
N ILE A 66 -3.33 5.05 7.28
CA ILE A 66 -2.23 4.12 7.55
C ILE A 66 -2.04 3.17 6.39
N ILE A 67 -0.83 3.12 5.85
CA ILE A 67 -0.39 2.11 4.90
C ILE A 67 0.30 1.01 5.68
N ASN A 68 -0.18 -0.22 5.50
CA ASN A 68 0.42 -1.40 6.10
C ASN A 68 0.10 -2.60 5.22
N ASN A 69 1.06 -3.52 5.02
CA ASN A 69 0.86 -4.74 4.23
C ASN A 69 0.50 -4.44 2.76
N TYR A 70 1.40 -3.81 2.02
CA TYR A 70 1.24 -3.56 0.59
C TYR A 70 2.03 -4.59 -0.22
N TYR A 71 1.76 -4.64 -1.53
CA TYR A 71 2.40 -5.60 -2.43
C TYR A 71 2.67 -4.96 -3.80
N VAL A 72 3.84 -5.21 -4.35
CA VAL A 72 4.13 -4.92 -5.76
C VAL A 72 4.81 -6.14 -6.38
N LYS A 73 4.32 -6.54 -7.54
CA LYS A 73 4.83 -7.71 -8.27
C LYS A 73 6.32 -7.55 -8.57
N ASP A 74 7.08 -8.62 -8.34
CA ASP A 74 8.53 -8.65 -8.55
C ASP A 74 9.27 -7.57 -7.76
N ASN A 75 8.68 -7.08 -6.69
CA ASN A 75 9.24 -6.04 -5.84
C ASN A 75 9.64 -4.78 -6.62
N LYS A 76 8.91 -4.45 -7.68
CA LYS A 76 9.22 -3.32 -8.57
C LYS A 76 8.98 -1.97 -7.91
N GLU A 77 10.05 -1.22 -7.71
CA GLU A 77 9.97 0.10 -7.09
C GLU A 77 9.20 1.12 -7.93
N GLU A 78 9.27 1.01 -9.26
CA GLU A 78 8.49 1.89 -10.13
C GLU A 78 6.99 1.75 -9.93
N THR A 79 6.52 0.51 -9.78
CA THR A 79 5.11 0.24 -9.50
C THR A 79 4.71 0.81 -8.15
N LEU A 80 5.56 0.61 -7.14
CA LEU A 80 5.34 1.16 -5.80
C LEU A 80 5.25 2.68 -5.84
N LYS A 81 6.15 3.32 -6.55
CA LYS A 81 6.18 4.78 -6.67
C LYS A 81 4.90 5.33 -7.28
N LEU A 82 4.43 4.72 -8.38
CA LEU A 82 3.21 5.16 -9.05
C LEU A 82 1.97 4.98 -8.18
N LEU A 83 1.88 3.84 -7.48
CA LEU A 83 0.79 3.59 -6.54
C LEU A 83 0.82 4.59 -5.39
N LEU A 84 1.99 4.83 -4.82
CA LEU A 84 2.15 5.74 -3.69
C LEU A 84 1.84 7.18 -4.07
N GLU A 85 2.24 7.62 -5.27
CA GLU A 85 1.89 8.93 -5.79
C GLU A 85 0.37 9.09 -5.86
N LYS A 86 -0.33 8.04 -6.30
CA LYS A 86 -1.80 8.07 -6.37
C LYS A 86 -2.42 8.14 -4.98
N VAL A 87 -1.90 7.38 -4.02
CA VAL A 87 -2.35 7.45 -2.63
C VAL A 87 -2.20 8.87 -2.09
N ILE A 88 -1.06 9.50 -2.31
CA ILE A 88 -0.80 10.85 -1.84
C ILE A 88 -1.78 11.84 -2.47
N SER A 89 -2.02 11.74 -3.79
CA SER A 89 -2.89 12.67 -4.49
C SER A 89 -4.37 12.52 -4.13
N GLU A 90 -4.79 11.33 -3.73
CA GLU A 90 -6.19 11.03 -3.46
C GLU A 90 -6.54 11.07 -1.97
N THR A 91 -5.56 11.27 -1.08
CA THR A 91 -5.81 11.40 0.35
C THR A 91 -5.75 12.87 0.77
N ASN A 92 -6.57 13.20 1.79
CA ASN A 92 -6.66 14.58 2.29
C ASN A 92 -5.32 15.02 2.90
N ALA A 93 -4.75 16.11 2.39
CA ALA A 93 -3.47 16.64 2.86
C ALA A 93 -3.50 17.12 4.32
N ASP A 94 -4.67 17.40 4.86
CA ASP A 94 -4.83 17.81 6.26
C ASP A 94 -4.85 16.62 7.22
N VAL A 95 -4.84 15.40 6.71
CA VAL A 95 -4.84 14.17 7.51
C VAL A 95 -3.46 13.55 7.44
N ASN A 96 -2.94 13.10 8.57
CA ASN A 96 -1.64 12.42 8.61
C ASN A 96 -1.68 11.14 7.78
N LEU A 97 -0.63 10.92 7.00
CA LEU A 97 -0.44 9.69 6.23
C LEU A 97 0.84 9.02 6.74
N THR A 98 0.70 7.84 7.32
CA THR A 98 1.82 7.06 7.83
C THR A 98 1.93 5.72 7.12
N SER A 99 3.09 5.13 7.17
CA SER A 99 3.34 3.83 6.53
C SER A 99 4.28 2.99 7.38
N VAL A 100 3.94 1.72 7.54
CA VAL A 100 4.87 0.71 7.99
C VAL A 100 5.48 0.13 6.72
N THR A 101 6.67 0.62 6.40
CA THR A 101 7.34 0.43 5.12
C THR A 101 8.40 -0.66 5.24
N PHE A 102 8.51 -1.53 4.22
CA PHE A 102 9.66 -2.44 4.14
C PHE A 102 10.93 -1.61 4.09
N ILE A 103 11.94 -2.01 4.84
CA ILE A 103 13.18 -1.23 4.95
C ILE A 103 13.86 -1.01 3.59
N GLU A 104 13.76 -1.97 2.69
CA GLU A 104 14.31 -1.86 1.33
C GLU A 104 13.58 -0.82 0.47
N HIS A 105 12.38 -0.40 0.87
CA HIS A 105 11.59 0.60 0.14
C HIS A 105 11.69 2.01 0.72
N ARG A 106 12.43 2.20 1.79
CA ARG A 106 12.47 3.50 2.47
C ARG A 106 12.87 4.66 1.55
N GLN A 107 13.75 4.40 0.58
CA GLN A 107 14.19 5.45 -0.33
C GLN A 107 13.06 5.92 -1.25
N VAL A 108 12.22 5.01 -1.72
CA VAL A 108 11.05 5.35 -2.55
C VAL A 108 10.12 6.29 -1.77
N PHE A 109 9.85 5.95 -0.50
CA PHE A 109 9.00 6.79 0.34
C PHE A 109 9.64 8.15 0.62
N LYS A 110 10.94 8.20 0.87
CA LYS A 110 11.65 9.46 1.07
C LYS A 110 11.58 10.37 -0.15
N GLU A 111 11.74 9.80 -1.34
CA GLU A 111 11.63 10.55 -2.59
C GLU A 111 10.26 11.20 -2.77
N LEU A 112 9.23 10.62 -2.18
CA LEU A 112 7.86 11.14 -2.23
C LEU A 112 7.50 11.97 -0.99
N GLY A 113 8.47 12.34 -0.19
CA GLY A 113 8.28 13.30 0.90
C GLY A 113 7.93 12.67 2.24
N PHE A 114 8.29 11.41 2.46
CA PHE A 114 8.12 10.78 3.78
C PHE A 114 9.41 10.90 4.59
N SER A 115 9.27 11.05 5.89
CA SER A 115 10.36 11.05 6.86
C SER A 115 10.28 9.84 7.76
N GLU A 116 11.43 9.31 8.17
CA GLU A 116 11.49 8.16 9.08
C GLU A 116 11.16 8.60 10.50
N GLU A 117 10.24 7.88 11.15
CA GLU A 117 9.90 8.10 12.55
C GLU A 117 10.52 7.05 13.47
N LYS A 118 10.57 5.78 13.03
CA LYS A 118 11.11 4.69 13.81
C LYS A 118 11.63 3.60 12.87
N VAL A 119 12.81 3.07 13.16
CA VAL A 119 13.43 2.03 12.35
C VAL A 119 13.49 0.74 13.17
N TRP A 120 12.98 -0.35 12.58
CA TRP A 120 13.09 -1.72 13.08
C TRP A 120 14.00 -2.52 12.14
N THR A 121 14.16 -3.80 12.42
CA THR A 121 15.02 -4.66 11.61
C THR A 121 14.56 -4.80 10.16
N ARG A 122 13.26 -4.98 9.95
CA ARG A 122 12.67 -5.24 8.63
C ARG A 122 11.78 -4.12 8.11
N TYR A 123 11.42 -3.20 8.97
CA TYR A 123 10.45 -2.14 8.68
C TYR A 123 10.93 -0.81 9.18
N VAL A 124 10.40 0.23 8.58
CA VAL A 124 10.57 1.60 9.05
C VAL A 124 9.20 2.28 9.05
N LYS A 125 8.84 2.89 10.19
CA LYS A 125 7.65 3.70 10.27
C LYS A 125 7.96 5.06 9.68
N MET A 126 7.18 5.48 8.71
CA MET A 126 7.39 6.72 7.97
C MET A 126 6.12 7.57 7.98
N LYS A 127 6.31 8.86 7.88
CA LYS A 127 5.21 9.82 7.86
C LYS A 127 5.42 10.81 6.73
N LYS A 128 4.33 11.05 5.97
CA LYS A 128 4.34 12.05 4.90
C LYS A 128 4.44 13.44 5.51
N ASP A 129 5.39 14.22 5.02
CA ASP A 129 5.51 15.64 5.39
C ASP A 129 4.46 16.44 4.62
N ARG A 130 3.51 17.00 5.36
CA ARG A 130 2.39 17.75 4.80
C ARG A 130 2.24 19.12 5.40
#